data_a6b58392bc7fd119abeee729dfa66e38
#
_entry.id   a6b58392bc7fd119abeee729dfa66e38
#
_cell.length_a   1.000
_cell.length_b   1.000
_cell.length_c   1.000
_cell.angle_alpha   90.00
_cell.angle_beta   90.00
_cell.angle_gamma   90.00
#
_symmetry.space_group_name_H-M   'P 1'
#
loop_
_entity.id
_entity.type
_entity.pdbx_description
1 polymer ?
#
loop_
_entity_poly.entity_id
_entity_poly.type
_entity_poly.pdbx_seq_one_letter_code
_entity_poly.pdbx_strand_id
1 'polypeptide(L)'
;MDKYQPELIEPKWQRVWDEARAFNVPNPVPGEPGAEPHWYQLEMLPYPSGNGMHMGHVLNYTMGDVVTHIRRRSGATVVRPMGWDSFGLPAENAAIREGGHPREITERNIATIRAQMKRLGWAIDWDREVASHDPAFYRWTQWLFLRFYEQGLAYRREAPVNWCPNDQTVVADAYIVDGHCERCGAQIEFRNMTQWFFKTTAYADELRAFELPSGGAWPERSVTGQRNWIGRSEGAEVLFRVDDLDIDLPVFTTRPDTLFGATFFVVAPEHPFVEAHASDEAREYARLAGAKRTEERAAETEKTGVFTGRYATNPVNGAQLPIWVADYVLMDYGTGAIMAVPAHDERDREFAETFALPVVTVIDDDGHLVASGGFDTLPADEAKRAIVDWLHEQGRGAPAVSYRLRDWSFSRQRYWGCPIPIVYCDDCGIVEVPDEDLPVLLPDIDDYQPKGKAPLASNEEWINVDCPKCG
;
A
#
# COMPACT_ATOMS: atom_id res chain seq x y z
N MET A 1 -24.74 19.16 49.85
CA MET A 1 -24.90 18.69 48.44
C MET A 1 -24.62 17.21 48.43
N ASP A 2 -25.58 16.41 48.04
CA ASP A 2 -25.38 14.96 47.89
C ASP A 2 -24.31 14.71 46.83
N LYS A 3 -23.39 13.80 47.10
CA LYS A 3 -22.37 13.43 46.13
C LYS A 3 -23.04 12.80 44.91
N TYR A 4 -22.54 13.16 43.71
CA TYR A 4 -22.94 12.51 42.47
C TYR A 4 -22.73 10.99 42.59
N GLN A 5 -23.79 10.23 42.28
CA GLN A 5 -23.80 8.76 42.38
C GLN A 5 -23.93 8.17 40.97
N PRO A 6 -22.81 8.03 40.23
CA PRO A 6 -22.82 7.60 38.85
C PRO A 6 -23.50 6.25 38.64
N GLU A 7 -23.31 5.33 39.58
CA GLU A 7 -23.87 3.96 39.49
C GLU A 7 -25.41 3.94 39.47
N LEU A 8 -26.07 4.93 40.06
CA LEU A 8 -27.52 5.04 40.08
C LEU A 8 -28.06 5.95 38.99
N ILE A 9 -27.35 7.04 38.72
CA ILE A 9 -27.84 8.11 37.80
C ILE A 9 -27.60 7.72 36.35
N GLU A 10 -26.41 7.27 35.99
CA GLU A 10 -26.05 6.98 34.60
C GLU A 10 -26.88 5.85 33.99
N PRO A 11 -27.05 4.66 34.59
CA PRO A 11 -27.86 3.60 34.02
C PRO A 11 -29.34 3.97 33.87
N LYS A 12 -29.85 4.87 34.75
CA LYS A 12 -31.21 5.40 34.64
C LYS A 12 -31.35 6.22 33.36
N TRP A 13 -30.43 7.15 33.12
CA TRP A 13 -30.53 8.01 31.95
C TRP A 13 -30.21 7.29 30.64
N GLN A 14 -29.28 6.34 30.66
CA GLN A 14 -28.99 5.49 29.49
C GLN A 14 -30.25 4.73 29.06
N ARG A 15 -31.01 4.14 30.00
CA ARG A 15 -32.29 3.50 29.68
C ARG A 15 -33.31 4.48 29.10
N VAL A 16 -33.46 5.68 29.71
CA VAL A 16 -34.38 6.71 29.22
C VAL A 16 -34.04 7.12 27.79
N TRP A 17 -32.74 7.26 27.44
CA TRP A 17 -32.31 7.57 26.10
C TRP A 17 -32.54 6.44 25.12
N ASP A 18 -32.31 5.21 25.51
CA ASP A 18 -32.57 4.02 24.67
C ASP A 18 -34.07 3.90 24.39
N GLU A 19 -34.92 3.96 25.42
CA GLU A 19 -36.40 3.88 25.30
C GLU A 19 -36.98 5.00 24.43
N ALA A 20 -36.46 6.22 24.61
CA ALA A 20 -36.86 7.39 23.84
C ALA A 20 -36.23 7.44 22.44
N ARG A 21 -35.32 6.51 22.12
CA ARG A 21 -34.53 6.55 20.87
C ARG A 21 -33.89 7.93 20.65
N ALA A 22 -33.35 8.50 21.74
CA ALA A 22 -32.98 9.92 21.80
C ALA A 22 -31.89 10.34 20.79
N PHE A 23 -31.10 9.39 20.28
CA PHE A 23 -30.00 9.64 19.34
C PHE A 23 -30.26 9.13 17.93
N ASN A 24 -31.43 8.51 17.71
CA ASN A 24 -31.81 8.01 16.39
C ASN A 24 -32.27 9.15 15.49
N VAL A 25 -31.87 9.09 14.24
CA VAL A 25 -32.24 10.08 13.22
C VAL A 25 -32.96 9.35 12.07
N PRO A 26 -34.19 9.77 11.71
CA PRO A 26 -34.90 9.18 10.58
C PRO A 26 -34.14 9.41 9.28
N ASN A 27 -34.35 8.53 8.30
CA ASN A 27 -33.84 8.78 6.96
C ASN A 27 -34.53 10.02 6.37
N PRO A 28 -33.79 10.89 5.66
CA PRO A 28 -34.40 12.04 5.01
C PRO A 28 -35.39 11.59 3.93
N VAL A 29 -36.53 12.25 3.87
CA VAL A 29 -37.51 12.05 2.79
C VAL A 29 -37.32 13.18 1.79
N PRO A 30 -36.99 12.89 0.52
CA PRO A 30 -36.77 13.94 -0.47
C PRO A 30 -37.97 14.86 -0.59
N GLY A 31 -37.74 16.20 -0.49
CA GLY A 31 -38.77 17.23 -0.62
C GLY A 31 -39.49 17.57 0.67
N GLU A 32 -39.23 16.91 1.81
CA GLU A 32 -39.80 17.32 3.11
C GLU A 32 -38.87 18.32 3.83
N PRO A 33 -39.44 19.40 4.45
CA PRO A 33 -38.67 20.35 5.27
C PRO A 33 -38.04 19.62 6.46
N GLY A 34 -36.72 19.84 6.70
CA GLY A 34 -35.99 19.19 7.79
C GLY A 34 -35.48 17.77 7.49
N ALA A 35 -35.63 17.32 6.25
CA ALA A 35 -35.15 16.03 5.80
C ALA A 35 -33.60 15.95 5.68
N GLU A 36 -32.87 17.05 5.71
CA GLU A 36 -31.42 17.06 5.58
C GLU A 36 -30.74 17.00 6.95
N PRO A 37 -29.76 16.10 7.12
CA PRO A 37 -28.91 16.11 8.30
C PRO A 37 -28.06 17.38 8.29
N HIS A 38 -28.13 18.18 9.35
CA HIS A 38 -27.32 19.39 9.47
C HIS A 38 -25.89 19.11 9.87
N TRP A 39 -25.61 17.92 10.42
CA TRP A 39 -24.26 17.51 10.87
C TRP A 39 -24.10 16.02 10.80
N TYR A 40 -23.02 15.58 10.14
CA TYR A 40 -22.60 14.18 10.12
C TYR A 40 -21.33 14.01 10.95
N GLN A 41 -21.43 13.31 12.09
CA GLN A 41 -20.32 13.04 12.98
C GLN A 41 -19.66 11.73 12.59
N LEU A 42 -18.49 11.83 11.95
CA LEU A 42 -17.68 10.68 11.57
C LEU A 42 -16.86 10.17 12.76
N GLU A 43 -16.78 8.85 12.87
CA GLU A 43 -15.91 8.14 13.80
C GLU A 43 -15.13 7.06 13.06
N MET A 44 -13.95 6.71 13.57
CA MET A 44 -13.24 5.53 13.11
C MET A 44 -14.00 4.27 13.53
N LEU A 45 -14.12 3.30 12.61
CA LEU A 45 -14.65 1.98 12.93
C LEU A 45 -13.58 1.19 13.70
N PRO A 46 -13.82 0.75 14.96
CA PRO A 46 -12.83 -0.01 15.71
C PRO A 46 -12.67 -1.43 15.17
N TYR A 47 -11.48 -1.98 15.34
CA TYR A 47 -11.22 -3.40 15.11
C TYR A 47 -11.74 -4.22 16.29
N PRO A 48 -12.64 -5.19 16.09
CA PRO A 48 -13.10 -6.09 17.17
C PRO A 48 -12.12 -7.28 17.37
N SER A 49 -10.81 -7.03 17.31
CA SER A 49 -9.76 -8.05 17.47
C SER A 49 -9.32 -8.26 18.94
N GLY A 50 -9.86 -7.50 19.86
CA GLY A 50 -9.60 -7.57 21.28
C GLY A 50 -10.87 -7.67 22.14
N ASN A 51 -10.72 -8.09 23.39
CA ASN A 51 -11.84 -8.32 24.30
C ASN A 51 -12.50 -7.06 24.86
N GLY A 52 -12.17 -5.87 24.36
CA GLY A 52 -12.75 -4.61 24.83
C GLY A 52 -12.00 -3.39 24.34
N MET A 53 -12.50 -2.23 24.75
CA MET A 53 -11.90 -0.94 24.41
C MET A 53 -10.68 -0.64 25.29
N HIS A 54 -9.71 0.04 24.70
CA HIS A 54 -8.61 0.68 25.43
C HIS A 54 -8.84 2.20 25.55
N MET A 55 -8.04 2.87 26.38
CA MET A 55 -8.20 4.31 26.66
C MET A 55 -8.12 5.20 25.40
N GLY A 56 -7.39 4.77 24.37
CA GLY A 56 -7.37 5.47 23.09
C GLY A 56 -8.73 5.52 22.41
N HIS A 57 -9.50 4.42 22.44
CA HIS A 57 -10.89 4.41 21.96
C HIS A 57 -11.76 5.37 22.76
N VAL A 58 -11.63 5.32 24.12
CA VAL A 58 -12.42 6.20 25.00
C VAL A 58 -12.13 7.67 24.70
N LEU A 59 -10.87 8.06 24.56
CA LEU A 59 -10.47 9.41 24.23
C LEU A 59 -11.06 9.86 22.88
N ASN A 60 -10.88 9.06 21.84
CA ASN A 60 -11.31 9.41 20.49
C ASN A 60 -12.84 9.59 20.40
N TYR A 61 -13.60 8.59 20.86
CA TYR A 61 -15.06 8.63 20.75
C TYR A 61 -15.72 9.63 21.71
N THR A 62 -15.09 9.93 22.85
CA THR A 62 -15.58 10.98 23.75
C THR A 62 -15.45 12.37 23.13
N MET A 63 -14.38 12.65 22.37
CA MET A 63 -14.27 13.92 21.65
C MET A 63 -15.41 14.10 20.63
N GLY A 64 -15.71 13.07 19.84
CA GLY A 64 -16.83 13.07 18.93
C GLY A 64 -18.19 13.21 19.63
N ASP A 65 -18.32 12.60 20.81
CA ASP A 65 -19.53 12.71 21.65
C ASP A 65 -19.78 14.15 22.13
N VAL A 66 -18.75 14.82 22.59
CA VAL A 66 -18.83 16.25 22.99
C VAL A 66 -19.29 17.10 21.81
N VAL A 67 -18.71 16.92 20.61
CA VAL A 67 -19.13 17.64 19.40
C VAL A 67 -20.60 17.34 19.07
N THR A 68 -20.99 16.07 19.13
CA THR A 68 -22.38 15.63 18.90
C THR A 68 -23.36 16.37 19.81
N HIS A 69 -23.09 16.39 21.11
CA HIS A 69 -23.95 17.07 22.08
C HIS A 69 -24.01 18.61 21.87
N ILE A 70 -22.88 19.24 21.57
CA ILE A 70 -22.83 20.67 21.24
C ILE A 70 -23.72 20.97 20.04
N ARG A 71 -23.55 20.24 18.95
CA ARG A 71 -24.31 20.44 17.71
C ARG A 71 -25.81 20.23 17.92
N ARG A 72 -26.20 19.17 18.63
CA ARG A 72 -27.62 18.91 18.95
C ARG A 72 -28.22 20.00 19.79
N ARG A 73 -27.53 20.47 20.82
CA ARG A 73 -27.99 21.58 21.67
C ARG A 73 -28.06 22.91 20.93
N SER A 74 -27.29 23.07 19.87
CA SER A 74 -27.35 24.22 18.96
C SER A 74 -28.46 24.08 17.91
N GLY A 75 -29.32 23.06 17.98
CA GLY A 75 -30.45 22.85 17.08
C GLY A 75 -30.15 22.03 15.82
N ALA A 76 -28.95 21.48 15.66
CA ALA A 76 -28.66 20.65 14.51
C ALA A 76 -29.18 19.20 14.69
N THR A 77 -29.65 18.61 13.62
CA THR A 77 -29.84 17.17 13.49
C THR A 77 -28.47 16.55 13.31
N VAL A 78 -28.08 15.59 14.17
CA VAL A 78 -26.77 14.97 14.13
C VAL A 78 -26.91 13.49 13.84
N VAL A 79 -26.37 13.03 12.69
CA VAL A 79 -26.22 11.62 12.35
C VAL A 79 -24.85 11.15 12.85
N ARG A 80 -24.83 10.23 13.79
CA ARG A 80 -23.62 9.59 14.32
C ARG A 80 -23.76 8.07 14.30
N PRO A 81 -23.43 7.42 13.20
CA PRO A 81 -23.44 5.95 13.10
C PRO A 81 -22.27 5.35 13.87
N MET A 82 -22.32 4.04 14.07
CA MET A 82 -21.21 3.22 14.54
C MET A 82 -21.02 2.04 13.60
N GLY A 83 -19.79 1.56 13.49
CA GLY A 83 -19.49 0.38 12.70
C GLY A 83 -18.27 -0.37 13.22
N TRP A 84 -18.01 -1.51 12.59
CA TRP A 84 -16.95 -2.43 12.98
C TRP A 84 -16.11 -2.77 11.75
N ASP A 85 -14.81 -2.45 11.82
CA ASP A 85 -13.84 -2.97 10.86
C ASP A 85 -13.43 -4.38 11.29
N SER A 86 -14.25 -5.32 10.87
CA SER A 86 -14.35 -6.65 11.46
C SER A 86 -13.79 -7.78 10.59
N PHE A 87 -13.48 -7.51 9.33
CA PHE A 87 -12.72 -8.40 8.47
C PHE A 87 -11.20 -8.22 8.66
N GLY A 88 -10.42 -9.12 8.09
CA GLY A 88 -8.97 -9.01 7.94
C GLY A 88 -8.15 -9.74 8.98
N LEU A 89 -6.84 -9.60 8.83
CA LEU A 89 -5.82 -10.31 9.62
C LEU A 89 -5.91 -10.15 11.13
N PRO A 90 -6.24 -8.96 11.69
CA PRO A 90 -6.32 -8.81 13.13
C PRO A 90 -7.35 -9.74 13.79
N ALA A 91 -8.54 -9.85 13.19
CA ALA A 91 -9.60 -10.72 13.68
C ALA A 91 -9.28 -12.20 13.46
N GLU A 92 -8.74 -12.56 12.29
CA GLU A 92 -8.31 -13.94 12.01
C GLU A 92 -7.19 -14.39 12.92
N ASN A 93 -6.18 -13.57 13.15
CA ASN A 93 -5.08 -13.88 14.06
C ASN A 93 -5.55 -13.99 15.53
N ALA A 94 -6.54 -13.18 15.94
CA ALA A 94 -7.16 -13.33 17.24
C ALA A 94 -7.86 -14.71 17.36
N ALA A 95 -8.58 -15.11 16.32
CA ALA A 95 -9.26 -16.41 16.29
C ALA A 95 -8.29 -17.59 16.31
N ILE A 96 -7.19 -17.53 15.58
CA ILE A 96 -6.14 -18.56 15.62
C ILE A 96 -5.54 -18.68 17.01
N ARG A 97 -5.26 -17.57 17.70
CA ARG A 97 -4.70 -17.58 19.07
C ARG A 97 -5.69 -18.14 20.11
N GLU A 98 -6.97 -17.86 19.96
CA GLU A 98 -8.01 -18.31 20.88
C GLU A 98 -8.53 -19.72 20.58
N GLY A 99 -8.23 -20.26 19.39
CA GLY A 99 -8.66 -21.59 18.95
C GLY A 99 -10.15 -21.68 18.62
N GLY A 100 -10.74 -20.57 18.10
CA GLY A 100 -12.16 -20.49 17.71
C GLY A 100 -12.36 -20.08 16.27
N HIS A 101 -13.60 -19.99 15.81
CA HIS A 101 -13.91 -19.51 14.47
C HIS A 101 -13.88 -17.96 14.40
N PRO A 102 -13.31 -17.34 13.35
CA PRO A 102 -13.18 -15.87 13.26
C PRO A 102 -14.50 -15.11 13.40
N ARG A 103 -15.59 -15.62 12.82
CA ARG A 103 -16.93 -15.05 12.94
C ARG A 103 -17.40 -14.97 14.39
N GLU A 104 -17.34 -16.09 15.11
CA GLU A 104 -17.83 -16.18 16.49
C GLU A 104 -17.04 -15.25 17.43
N ILE A 105 -15.71 -15.22 17.27
CA ILE A 105 -14.85 -14.37 18.08
C ILE A 105 -15.10 -12.90 17.77
N THR A 106 -15.23 -12.54 16.50
CA THR A 106 -15.55 -11.19 16.06
C THR A 106 -16.89 -10.71 16.62
N GLU A 107 -17.95 -11.50 16.48
CA GLU A 107 -19.29 -11.16 16.99
C GLU A 107 -19.33 -11.03 18.52
N ARG A 108 -18.65 -11.93 19.22
CA ARG A 108 -18.51 -11.86 20.69
C ARG A 108 -17.79 -10.56 21.12
N ASN A 109 -16.70 -10.20 20.43
CA ASN A 109 -15.94 -9.00 20.75
C ASN A 109 -16.75 -7.74 20.42
N ILE A 110 -17.48 -7.71 19.30
CA ILE A 110 -18.42 -6.64 18.96
C ILE A 110 -19.45 -6.45 20.07
N ALA A 111 -20.07 -7.54 20.53
CA ALA A 111 -21.07 -7.48 21.62
C ALA A 111 -20.47 -6.88 22.91
N THR A 112 -19.25 -7.26 23.26
CA THR A 112 -18.53 -6.75 24.43
C THR A 112 -18.23 -5.25 24.29
N ILE A 113 -17.64 -4.84 23.16
CA ILE A 113 -17.27 -3.44 22.93
C ILE A 113 -18.52 -2.56 22.85
N ARG A 114 -19.58 -3.02 22.17
CA ARG A 114 -20.89 -2.34 22.12
C ARG A 114 -21.46 -2.08 23.51
N ALA A 115 -21.42 -3.09 24.38
CA ALA A 115 -21.87 -2.94 25.77
C ALA A 115 -21.05 -1.90 26.54
N GLN A 116 -19.73 -1.85 26.33
CA GLN A 116 -18.85 -0.85 26.95
C GLN A 116 -19.16 0.56 26.41
N MET A 117 -19.39 0.73 25.11
CA MET A 117 -19.76 2.01 24.49
C MET A 117 -21.11 2.51 25.03
N LYS A 118 -22.10 1.63 25.13
CA LYS A 118 -23.42 1.96 25.73
C LYS A 118 -23.27 2.34 27.19
N ARG A 119 -22.40 1.68 27.94
CA ARG A 119 -22.14 2.01 29.35
C ARG A 119 -21.48 3.38 29.55
N LEU A 120 -20.72 3.88 28.54
CA LEU A 120 -20.17 5.24 28.53
C LEU A 120 -21.24 6.30 28.16
N GLY A 121 -22.40 5.89 27.67
CA GLY A 121 -23.53 6.77 27.39
C GLY A 121 -23.34 7.67 26.17
N TRP A 122 -22.49 7.29 25.22
CA TRP A 122 -22.25 8.06 24.00
C TRP A 122 -23.51 8.15 23.12
N ALA A 123 -23.71 9.32 22.52
CA ALA A 123 -24.84 9.63 21.66
C ALA A 123 -24.67 9.02 20.25
N ILE A 124 -24.83 7.71 20.14
CA ILE A 124 -24.69 6.92 18.92
C ILE A 124 -26.06 6.48 18.42
N ASP A 125 -26.29 6.59 17.12
CA ASP A 125 -27.46 6.01 16.44
C ASP A 125 -27.21 4.52 16.14
N TRP A 126 -27.57 3.64 17.08
CA TRP A 126 -27.35 2.22 16.99
C TRP A 126 -28.19 1.50 15.91
N ASP A 127 -29.24 2.16 15.37
CA ASP A 127 -29.97 1.64 14.20
C ASP A 127 -29.15 1.73 12.91
N ARG A 128 -28.07 2.52 12.93
CA ARG A 128 -27.11 2.68 11.83
C ARG A 128 -25.82 1.96 12.10
N GLU A 129 -25.87 0.90 12.89
CA GLU A 129 -24.73 0.04 13.12
C GLU A 129 -24.44 -0.81 11.88
N VAL A 130 -23.15 -0.87 11.49
CA VAL A 130 -22.68 -1.68 10.34
C VAL A 130 -21.46 -2.50 10.72
N ALA A 131 -21.21 -3.60 10.03
CA ALA A 131 -20.01 -4.41 10.20
C ALA A 131 -19.45 -4.82 8.85
N SER A 132 -18.14 -4.69 8.65
CA SER A 132 -17.52 -5.00 7.36
C SER A 132 -17.64 -6.47 6.96
N HIS A 133 -17.88 -7.39 7.91
CA HIS A 133 -18.12 -8.81 7.66
C HIS A 133 -19.59 -9.18 7.41
N ASP A 134 -20.51 -8.22 7.54
CA ASP A 134 -21.92 -8.44 7.23
C ASP A 134 -22.12 -8.52 5.71
N PRO A 135 -22.76 -9.57 5.18
CA PRO A 135 -23.10 -9.68 3.76
C PRO A 135 -23.82 -8.48 3.18
N ALA A 136 -24.73 -7.86 3.94
CA ALA A 136 -25.43 -6.66 3.52
C ALA A 136 -24.50 -5.44 3.36
N PHE A 137 -23.38 -5.40 4.10
CA PHE A 137 -22.37 -4.38 3.98
C PHE A 137 -21.35 -4.72 2.88
N TYR A 138 -20.71 -5.90 2.90
CA TYR A 138 -19.64 -6.18 1.97
C TYR A 138 -20.13 -6.45 0.52
N ARG A 139 -21.42 -6.64 0.30
CA ARG A 139 -22.03 -6.54 -1.02
C ARG A 139 -21.60 -5.27 -1.75
N TRP A 140 -21.60 -4.14 -1.03
CA TRP A 140 -21.22 -2.85 -1.60
C TRP A 140 -19.70 -2.72 -1.81
N THR A 141 -18.90 -3.38 -0.99
CA THR A 141 -17.44 -3.50 -1.21
C THR A 141 -17.15 -4.27 -2.50
N GLN A 142 -17.86 -5.36 -2.72
CA GLN A 142 -17.77 -6.16 -3.96
C GLN A 142 -18.24 -5.38 -5.18
N TRP A 143 -19.39 -4.71 -5.07
CA TRP A 143 -19.90 -3.85 -6.13
C TRP A 143 -18.91 -2.73 -6.50
N LEU A 144 -18.32 -2.07 -5.52
CA LEU A 144 -17.32 -1.02 -5.75
C LEU A 144 -16.06 -1.57 -6.44
N PHE A 145 -15.63 -2.78 -6.05
CA PHE A 145 -14.52 -3.46 -6.72
C PHE A 145 -14.82 -3.67 -8.22
N LEU A 146 -16.03 -4.16 -8.57
CA LEU A 146 -16.42 -4.36 -9.96
C LEU A 146 -16.40 -3.03 -10.75
N ARG A 147 -16.91 -1.94 -10.16
CA ARG A 147 -16.82 -0.60 -10.81
C ARG A 147 -15.37 -0.15 -11.03
N PHE A 148 -14.46 -0.44 -10.10
CA PHE A 148 -13.04 -0.16 -10.29
C PHE A 148 -12.42 -1.05 -11.38
N TYR A 149 -12.82 -2.31 -11.45
CA TYR A 149 -12.36 -3.23 -12.47
C TYR A 149 -12.81 -2.79 -13.88
N GLU A 150 -14.07 -2.47 -14.07
CA GLU A 150 -14.63 -1.94 -15.31
C GLU A 150 -13.91 -0.68 -15.82
N GLN A 151 -13.45 0.17 -14.88
CA GLN A 151 -12.71 1.38 -15.21
C GLN A 151 -11.19 1.16 -15.37
N GLY A 152 -10.71 -0.08 -15.27
CA GLY A 152 -9.28 -0.40 -15.32
C GLY A 152 -8.48 0.11 -14.12
N LEU A 153 -9.17 0.45 -13.02
CA LEU A 153 -8.55 0.86 -11.75
C LEU A 153 -8.23 -0.32 -10.85
N ALA A 154 -8.89 -1.45 -11.02
CA ALA A 154 -8.50 -2.72 -10.44
C ALA A 154 -7.92 -3.61 -11.54
N TYR A 155 -6.76 -4.22 -11.28
CA TYR A 155 -6.10 -5.09 -12.25
C TYR A 155 -5.31 -6.21 -11.55
N ARG A 156 -4.96 -7.24 -12.30
CA ARG A 156 -4.25 -8.41 -11.80
C ARG A 156 -2.91 -8.55 -12.51
N ARG A 157 -1.83 -8.73 -11.76
CA ARG A 157 -0.50 -9.03 -12.32
C ARG A 157 0.31 -9.91 -11.38
N GLU A 158 1.33 -10.53 -11.91
CA GLU A 158 2.38 -11.17 -11.13
C GLU A 158 3.25 -10.11 -10.45
N ALA A 159 3.55 -10.32 -9.17
CA ALA A 159 4.40 -9.44 -8.39
C ALA A 159 5.17 -10.23 -7.33
N PRO A 160 6.36 -9.77 -6.92
CA PRO A 160 7.07 -10.37 -5.80
C PRO A 160 6.29 -10.15 -4.50
N VAL A 161 6.24 -11.18 -3.68
CA VAL A 161 5.62 -11.18 -2.34
C VAL A 161 6.57 -11.79 -1.33
N ASN A 162 6.51 -11.32 -0.09
CA ASN A 162 7.20 -11.93 1.03
C ASN A 162 6.50 -13.23 1.43
N TRP A 163 7.20 -14.33 1.37
CA TRP A 163 6.67 -15.64 1.68
C TRP A 163 7.34 -16.23 2.92
N CYS A 164 6.54 -16.67 3.89
CA CYS A 164 7.03 -17.46 5.01
C CYS A 164 6.94 -18.95 4.68
N PRO A 165 8.08 -19.66 4.52
CA PRO A 165 8.06 -21.08 4.16
C PRO A 165 7.53 -21.99 5.27
N ASN A 166 7.66 -21.57 6.54
CA ASN A 166 7.17 -22.33 7.67
C ASN A 166 5.65 -22.21 7.84
N ASP A 167 5.14 -20.98 7.79
CA ASP A 167 3.69 -20.69 7.88
C ASP A 167 2.96 -20.92 6.54
N GLN A 168 3.72 -21.10 5.46
CA GLN A 168 3.22 -21.30 4.10
C GLN A 168 2.19 -20.23 3.67
N THR A 169 2.52 -18.97 3.89
CA THR A 169 1.66 -17.83 3.59
C THR A 169 2.45 -16.58 3.22
N VAL A 170 1.77 -15.68 2.54
CA VAL A 170 2.29 -14.31 2.30
C VAL A 170 2.28 -13.52 3.60
N VAL A 171 3.38 -12.84 3.88
CA VAL A 171 3.59 -12.00 5.05
C VAL A 171 3.69 -10.54 4.61
N ALA A 172 2.94 -9.65 5.26
CA ALA A 172 3.08 -8.22 5.00
C ALA A 172 4.39 -7.69 5.59
N ASP A 173 4.97 -6.65 4.97
CA ASP A 173 6.25 -6.05 5.39
C ASP A 173 6.30 -5.70 6.88
N ALA A 174 5.17 -5.22 7.43
CA ALA A 174 5.04 -4.88 8.85
C ALA A 174 5.28 -6.06 9.84
N TYR A 175 5.27 -7.29 9.35
CA TYR A 175 5.46 -8.52 10.17
C TYR A 175 6.77 -9.23 9.85
N ILE A 176 7.72 -8.53 9.25
CA ILE A 176 9.07 -9.02 9.00
C ILE A 176 10.03 -8.26 9.91
N VAL A 177 10.85 -8.99 10.66
CA VAL A 177 11.87 -8.44 11.55
C VAL A 177 13.20 -9.09 11.20
N ASP A 178 14.20 -8.30 10.82
CA ASP A 178 15.54 -8.76 10.44
C ASP A 178 15.50 -9.88 9.37
N GLY A 179 14.62 -9.73 8.35
CA GLY A 179 14.44 -10.72 7.29
C GLY A 179 13.70 -12.00 7.71
N HIS A 180 13.16 -12.04 8.91
CA HIS A 180 12.46 -13.21 9.45
C HIS A 180 10.99 -12.92 9.74
N CYS A 181 10.17 -13.95 9.65
CA CYS A 181 8.77 -13.88 10.05
C CYS A 181 8.66 -13.61 11.56
N GLU A 182 8.03 -12.51 11.96
CA GLU A 182 7.81 -12.14 13.37
C GLU A 182 7.10 -13.26 14.15
N ARG A 183 6.21 -13.99 13.48
CA ARG A 183 5.36 -15.02 14.10
C ARG A 183 6.08 -16.32 14.40
N CYS A 184 6.91 -16.81 13.48
CA CYS A 184 7.52 -18.13 13.57
C CYS A 184 9.06 -18.14 13.49
N GLY A 185 9.69 -17.00 13.25
CA GLY A 185 11.14 -16.87 13.15
C GLY A 185 11.77 -17.45 11.87
N ALA A 186 10.97 -17.96 10.93
CA ALA A 186 11.50 -18.47 9.67
C ALA A 186 12.02 -17.33 8.78
N GLN A 187 13.10 -17.58 8.06
CA GLN A 187 13.62 -16.64 7.06
C GLN A 187 12.58 -16.44 5.96
N ILE A 188 12.32 -15.20 5.59
CA ILE A 188 11.41 -14.85 4.51
C ILE A 188 12.05 -15.16 3.15
N GLU A 189 11.25 -15.68 2.24
CA GLU A 189 11.60 -15.89 0.84
C GLU A 189 10.80 -14.92 -0.04
N PHE A 190 11.37 -14.50 -1.17
CA PHE A 190 10.60 -13.85 -2.22
C PHE A 190 10.02 -14.87 -3.18
N ARG A 191 8.73 -14.69 -3.51
CA ARG A 191 8.05 -15.50 -4.53
C ARG A 191 7.24 -14.59 -5.42
N ASN A 192 7.28 -14.84 -6.72
CA ASN A 192 6.35 -14.18 -7.63
C ASN A 192 4.98 -14.84 -7.53
N MET A 193 3.97 -14.03 -7.26
CA MET A 193 2.60 -14.47 -7.17
C MET A 193 1.68 -13.49 -7.87
N THR A 194 0.66 -14.02 -8.52
CA THR A 194 -0.37 -13.18 -9.13
C THR A 194 -1.23 -12.52 -8.06
N GLN A 195 -1.30 -11.18 -8.07
CA GLN A 195 -1.99 -10.34 -7.09
C GLN A 195 -2.95 -9.38 -7.77
N TRP A 196 -3.98 -8.95 -7.03
CA TRP A 196 -4.85 -7.85 -7.41
C TRP A 196 -4.32 -6.53 -6.88
N PHE A 197 -4.40 -5.50 -7.70
CA PHE A 197 -3.95 -4.14 -7.40
C PHE A 197 -5.05 -3.13 -7.68
N PHE A 198 -5.09 -2.06 -6.86
CA PHE A 198 -5.76 -0.82 -7.23
C PHE A 198 -4.74 0.18 -7.76
N LYS A 199 -5.06 0.79 -8.92
CA LYS A 199 -4.21 1.75 -9.63
C LYS A 199 -4.25 3.14 -8.97
N THR A 200 -3.79 3.21 -7.71
CA THR A 200 -3.72 4.46 -6.93
C THR A 200 -2.84 5.52 -7.58
N THR A 201 -1.83 5.10 -8.34
CA THR A 201 -0.93 6.00 -9.07
C THR A 201 -1.64 6.81 -10.13
N ALA A 202 -2.79 6.35 -10.66
CA ALA A 202 -3.60 7.11 -11.62
C ALA A 202 -4.09 8.46 -11.07
N TYR A 203 -4.16 8.60 -9.75
CA TYR A 203 -4.64 9.79 -9.06
C TYR A 203 -3.52 10.57 -8.35
N ALA A 204 -2.25 10.22 -8.58
CA ALA A 204 -1.12 10.78 -7.85
C ALA A 204 -1.04 12.31 -7.92
N ASP A 205 -1.23 12.91 -9.10
CA ASP A 205 -1.20 14.35 -9.28
C ASP A 205 -2.42 15.05 -8.65
N GLU A 206 -3.61 14.47 -8.80
CA GLU A 206 -4.83 14.99 -8.16
C GLU A 206 -4.74 14.95 -6.64
N LEU A 207 -4.24 13.85 -6.07
CA LEU A 207 -4.02 13.69 -4.64
C LEU A 207 -2.97 14.68 -4.11
N ARG A 208 -1.92 14.96 -4.90
CA ARG A 208 -0.90 15.95 -4.54
C ARG A 208 -1.42 17.38 -4.55
N ALA A 209 -2.31 17.70 -5.51
CA ALA A 209 -2.92 19.01 -5.69
C ALA A 209 -4.23 19.19 -4.91
N PHE A 210 -4.67 18.17 -4.17
CA PHE A 210 -5.97 18.15 -3.51
C PHE A 210 -6.16 19.34 -2.54
N GLU A 211 -7.25 20.08 -2.75
CA GLU A 211 -7.73 21.15 -1.89
C GLU A 211 -9.17 20.85 -1.43
N LEU A 212 -9.52 21.26 -0.21
CA LEU A 212 -10.87 21.03 0.28
C LEU A 212 -11.89 21.89 -0.51
N PRO A 213 -12.96 21.30 -1.06
CA PRO A 213 -13.96 22.01 -1.84
C PRO A 213 -14.65 23.16 -1.07
N SER A 214 -14.69 23.06 0.26
CA SER A 214 -15.30 24.06 1.15
C SER A 214 -14.41 25.27 1.48
N GLY A 215 -13.21 25.36 0.90
CA GLY A 215 -12.24 26.40 1.21
C GLY A 215 -11.61 26.27 2.61
N GLY A 216 -11.83 25.14 3.30
CA GLY A 216 -11.10 24.78 4.52
C GLY A 216 -9.67 24.35 4.20
N ALA A 217 -8.78 24.38 5.18
CA ALA A 217 -7.43 23.90 5.04
C ALA A 217 -7.19 22.66 5.89
N TRP A 218 -6.49 21.66 5.31
CA TRP A 218 -5.90 20.59 6.08
C TRP A 218 -4.74 21.14 6.93
N PRO A 219 -4.45 20.55 8.10
CA PRO A 219 -3.23 20.88 8.83
C PRO A 219 -2.00 20.76 7.92
N GLU A 220 -1.12 21.76 7.93
CA GLU A 220 0.04 21.82 7.05
C GLU A 220 0.91 20.54 7.13
N ARG A 221 1.10 20.00 8.33
CA ARG A 221 1.82 18.73 8.52
C ARG A 221 1.20 17.56 7.76
N SER A 222 -0.14 17.51 7.65
CA SER A 222 -0.87 16.46 6.93
C SER A 222 -0.67 16.60 5.43
N VAL A 223 -0.76 17.83 4.91
CA VAL A 223 -0.52 18.14 3.49
C VAL A 223 0.93 17.81 3.10
N THR A 224 1.88 18.23 3.92
CA THR A 224 3.30 17.93 3.71
C THR A 224 3.57 16.42 3.78
N GLY A 225 3.00 15.73 4.78
CA GLY A 225 3.11 14.28 4.89
C GLY A 225 2.54 13.55 3.67
N GLN A 226 1.38 13.97 3.18
CA GLN A 226 0.74 13.41 1.99
C GLN A 226 1.57 13.65 0.73
N ARG A 227 2.07 14.87 0.51
CA ARG A 227 2.94 15.19 -0.63
C ARG A 227 4.25 14.39 -0.61
N ASN A 228 4.85 14.25 0.56
CA ASN A 228 6.06 13.44 0.74
C ASN A 228 5.77 11.94 0.50
N TRP A 229 4.60 11.44 0.92
CA TRP A 229 4.18 10.06 0.66
C TRP A 229 4.00 9.80 -0.84
N ILE A 230 3.36 10.71 -1.56
CA ILE A 230 3.21 10.63 -3.01
C ILE A 230 4.57 10.71 -3.70
N GLY A 231 5.44 11.60 -3.24
CA GLY A 231 6.85 11.68 -3.64
C GLY A 231 7.05 11.83 -5.14
N ARG A 232 6.42 12.84 -5.75
CA ARG A 232 6.58 13.15 -7.17
C ARG A 232 7.98 13.68 -7.46
N SER A 233 8.67 13.06 -8.40
CA SER A 233 10.00 13.45 -8.89
C SER A 233 9.95 13.66 -10.40
N GLU A 234 10.47 14.78 -10.87
CA GLU A 234 10.65 15.07 -12.30
C GLU A 234 12.09 14.76 -12.70
N GLY A 235 12.25 14.13 -13.84
CA GLY A 235 13.56 13.71 -14.34
C GLY A 235 13.48 13.17 -15.76
N ALA A 236 14.29 12.17 -16.05
CA ALA A 236 14.31 11.49 -17.33
C ALA A 236 14.38 9.98 -17.15
N GLU A 237 13.73 9.26 -18.06
CA GLU A 237 14.03 7.86 -18.30
C GLU A 237 15.12 7.77 -19.37
N VAL A 238 16.15 6.99 -19.08
CA VAL A 238 17.33 6.80 -19.94
C VAL A 238 17.53 5.32 -20.18
N LEU A 239 17.74 4.94 -21.46
CA LEU A 239 17.89 3.55 -21.88
C LEU A 239 19.37 3.19 -22.01
N PHE A 240 19.85 2.29 -21.16
CA PHE A 240 21.19 1.73 -21.19
C PHE A 240 21.17 0.39 -21.93
N ARG A 241 21.98 0.26 -22.98
CA ARG A 241 22.03 -0.95 -23.81
C ARG A 241 22.89 -2.02 -23.16
N VAL A 242 22.39 -3.24 -23.06
CA VAL A 242 23.19 -4.44 -22.75
C VAL A 242 23.43 -5.14 -24.07
N ASP A 243 24.57 -4.84 -24.69
CA ASP A 243 24.84 -5.17 -26.11
C ASP A 243 24.86 -6.69 -26.38
N ASP A 244 25.41 -7.47 -25.46
CA ASP A 244 25.54 -8.94 -25.58
C ASP A 244 24.18 -9.68 -25.44
N LEU A 245 23.15 -9.00 -24.92
CA LEU A 245 21.79 -9.55 -24.77
C LEU A 245 20.79 -8.92 -25.74
N ASP A 246 21.18 -7.86 -26.43
CA ASP A 246 20.29 -7.08 -27.31
C ASP A 246 19.06 -6.51 -26.61
N ILE A 247 19.21 -6.07 -25.33
CA ILE A 247 18.14 -5.49 -24.52
C ILE A 247 18.50 -4.10 -24.01
N ASP A 248 17.50 -3.28 -23.72
CA ASP A 248 17.66 -1.98 -23.05
C ASP A 248 17.20 -2.07 -21.60
N LEU A 249 18.00 -1.52 -20.68
CA LEU A 249 17.65 -1.35 -19.26
C LEU A 249 17.26 0.11 -19.02
N PRO A 250 16.01 0.41 -18.67
CA PRO A 250 15.58 1.76 -18.36
C PRO A 250 16.05 2.18 -16.96
N VAL A 251 16.50 3.43 -16.82
CA VAL A 251 16.82 4.08 -15.56
C VAL A 251 16.06 5.39 -15.46
N PHE A 252 15.37 5.62 -14.36
CA PHE A 252 14.85 6.94 -14.02
C PHE A 252 15.89 7.71 -13.22
N THR A 253 16.21 8.93 -13.66
CA THR A 253 17.10 9.83 -12.94
C THR A 253 16.56 11.25 -12.85
N THR A 254 16.73 11.91 -11.70
CA THR A 254 16.50 13.35 -11.52
C THR A 254 17.75 14.17 -11.86
N ARG A 255 18.87 13.50 -12.16
CA ARG A 255 20.19 14.08 -12.39
C ARG A 255 20.77 13.65 -13.76
N PRO A 256 20.06 13.93 -14.89
CA PRO A 256 20.60 13.62 -16.21
C PRO A 256 21.92 14.40 -16.51
N ASP A 257 22.15 15.52 -15.84
CA ASP A 257 23.38 16.30 -15.87
C ASP A 257 24.63 15.52 -15.43
N THR A 258 24.49 14.44 -14.67
CA THR A 258 25.61 13.61 -14.19
C THR A 258 25.86 12.35 -15.03
N LEU A 259 25.11 12.11 -16.08
CA LEU A 259 25.19 10.89 -16.93
C LEU A 259 26.62 10.59 -17.45
N PHE A 260 27.38 11.61 -17.83
CA PHE A 260 28.76 11.44 -18.29
C PHE A 260 29.71 10.94 -17.20
N GLY A 261 29.34 11.13 -15.93
CA GLY A 261 30.09 10.68 -14.75
C GLY A 261 29.65 9.30 -14.22
N ALA A 262 28.73 8.62 -14.91
CA ALA A 262 28.33 7.28 -14.54
C ALA A 262 29.47 6.29 -14.81
N THR A 263 29.86 5.51 -13.78
CA THR A 263 30.99 4.60 -13.84
C THR A 263 30.61 3.15 -13.59
N PHE A 264 29.43 2.89 -13.07
CA PHE A 264 28.84 1.57 -12.94
C PHE A 264 27.30 1.67 -12.95
N PHE A 265 26.65 0.53 -13.09
CA PHE A 265 25.22 0.39 -13.15
C PHE A 265 24.78 -0.55 -12.03
N VAL A 266 23.68 -0.27 -11.35
CA VAL A 266 23.22 -1.10 -10.23
C VAL A 266 21.76 -1.44 -10.40
N VAL A 267 21.44 -2.73 -10.19
CA VAL A 267 20.06 -3.21 -10.17
C VAL A 267 19.69 -3.70 -8.76
N ALA A 268 18.43 -3.55 -8.41
CA ALA A 268 17.88 -4.09 -7.18
C ALA A 268 17.95 -5.63 -7.17
N PRO A 269 18.08 -6.28 -6.01
CA PRO A 269 18.08 -7.74 -5.91
C PRO A 269 16.85 -8.40 -6.56
N GLU A 270 15.69 -7.75 -6.51
CA GLU A 270 14.43 -8.23 -7.05
C GLU A 270 14.23 -7.93 -8.54
N HIS A 271 15.19 -7.24 -9.17
CA HIS A 271 15.06 -6.83 -10.56
C HIS A 271 15.02 -8.06 -11.49
N PRO A 272 14.09 -8.15 -12.46
CA PRO A 272 13.95 -9.31 -13.38
C PRO A 272 15.23 -9.66 -14.14
N PHE A 273 16.07 -8.67 -14.41
CA PHE A 273 17.39 -8.88 -15.04
C PHE A 273 18.27 -9.85 -14.27
N VAL A 274 18.22 -9.83 -12.93
CA VAL A 274 19.06 -10.67 -12.09
C VAL A 274 18.75 -12.13 -12.28
N GLU A 275 17.48 -12.49 -12.19
CA GLU A 275 17.05 -13.89 -12.39
C GLU A 275 17.36 -14.39 -13.80
N ALA A 276 17.11 -13.55 -14.81
CA ALA A 276 17.25 -13.95 -16.21
C ALA A 276 18.70 -13.99 -16.71
N HIS A 277 19.58 -13.10 -16.23
CA HIS A 277 20.84 -12.81 -16.93
C HIS A 277 22.09 -12.69 -16.04
N ALA A 278 21.95 -12.66 -14.70
CA ALA A 278 23.10 -12.55 -13.81
C ALA A 278 23.81 -13.87 -13.58
N SER A 279 25.03 -13.80 -13.05
CA SER A 279 25.80 -14.97 -12.61
C SER A 279 25.12 -15.69 -11.44
N ASP A 280 25.47 -16.97 -11.21
CA ASP A 280 24.91 -17.75 -10.10
C ASP A 280 25.22 -17.11 -8.74
N GLU A 281 26.42 -16.52 -8.58
CA GLU A 281 26.83 -15.79 -7.38
C GLU A 281 25.95 -14.56 -7.15
N ALA A 282 25.66 -13.79 -8.21
CA ALA A 282 24.80 -12.62 -8.13
C ALA A 282 23.35 -12.98 -7.83
N ARG A 283 22.83 -14.09 -8.37
CA ARG A 283 21.50 -14.61 -8.02
C ARG A 283 21.39 -15.02 -6.56
N GLU A 284 22.41 -15.72 -6.04
CA GLU A 284 22.43 -16.12 -4.63
C GLU A 284 22.53 -14.90 -3.70
N TYR A 285 23.37 -13.91 -4.04
CA TYR A 285 23.41 -12.65 -3.30
C TYR A 285 22.03 -11.94 -3.32
N ALA A 286 21.39 -11.87 -4.49
CA ALA A 286 20.07 -11.24 -4.64
C ALA A 286 19.02 -11.93 -3.77
N ARG A 287 19.03 -13.25 -3.69
CA ARG A 287 18.14 -14.04 -2.84
C ARG A 287 18.30 -13.68 -1.36
N LEU A 288 19.54 -13.52 -0.90
CA LEU A 288 19.84 -13.19 0.50
C LEU A 288 19.55 -11.72 0.83
N ALA A 289 20.00 -10.80 -0.04
CA ALA A 289 19.78 -9.36 0.14
C ALA A 289 18.30 -8.99 0.03
N GLY A 290 17.58 -9.60 -0.92
CA GLY A 290 16.16 -9.39 -1.10
C GLY A 290 15.31 -9.91 0.08
N ALA A 291 15.79 -10.82 0.91
CA ALA A 291 15.09 -11.27 2.11
C ALA A 291 15.07 -10.23 3.26
N LYS A 292 15.91 -9.19 3.20
CA LYS A 292 15.93 -8.11 4.19
C LYS A 292 14.80 -7.09 3.91
N ARG A 293 14.31 -6.43 4.96
CA ARG A 293 13.32 -5.35 4.81
C ARG A 293 13.91 -4.14 4.08
N THR A 294 13.06 -3.45 3.33
CA THR A 294 13.45 -2.22 2.62
C THR A 294 14.02 -1.16 3.57
N GLU A 295 13.42 -1.01 4.76
CA GLU A 295 13.89 -0.05 5.79
C GLU A 295 15.24 -0.48 6.39
N GLU A 296 15.48 -1.76 6.58
CA GLU A 296 16.75 -2.31 7.07
C GLU A 296 17.84 -2.09 6.04
N ARG A 297 17.57 -2.42 4.77
CA ARG A 297 18.49 -2.16 3.65
C ARG A 297 18.81 -0.68 3.50
N ALA A 298 17.82 0.19 3.68
CA ALA A 298 18.01 1.63 3.62
C ALA A 298 18.81 2.20 4.81
N ALA A 299 18.81 1.49 5.95
CA ALA A 299 19.54 1.88 7.17
C ALA A 299 20.96 1.28 7.26
N GLU A 300 21.29 0.29 6.41
CA GLU A 300 22.63 -0.32 6.41
C GLU A 300 23.70 0.67 5.97
N THR A 301 24.76 0.76 6.76
CA THR A 301 25.90 1.62 6.50
C THR A 301 26.99 0.93 5.68
N GLU A 302 27.09 -0.40 5.76
CA GLU A 302 28.05 -1.17 4.97
C GLU A 302 27.48 -1.46 3.58
N LYS A 303 28.20 -1.06 2.53
CA LYS A 303 27.77 -1.30 1.14
C LYS A 303 28.16 -2.71 0.71
N THR A 304 27.18 -3.49 0.30
CA THR A 304 27.37 -4.84 -0.23
C THR A 304 26.83 -4.94 -1.66
N GLY A 305 27.41 -5.84 -2.45
CA GLY A 305 26.98 -6.07 -3.82
C GLY A 305 27.83 -7.11 -4.54
N VAL A 306 27.31 -7.64 -5.64
CA VAL A 306 27.97 -8.63 -6.49
C VAL A 306 27.88 -8.23 -7.95
N PHE A 307 28.99 -8.35 -8.69
CA PHE A 307 29.03 -8.11 -10.14
C PHE A 307 28.23 -9.19 -10.88
N THR A 308 27.34 -8.78 -11.77
CA THR A 308 26.46 -9.72 -12.51
C THR A 308 27.16 -10.49 -13.61
N GLY A 309 28.38 -10.10 -13.99
CA GLY A 309 29.08 -10.61 -15.17
C GLY A 309 28.73 -9.88 -16.48
N ARG A 310 27.91 -8.83 -16.41
CA ARG A 310 27.39 -8.11 -17.58
C ARG A 310 27.74 -6.62 -17.52
N TYR A 311 27.66 -5.97 -18.70
CA TYR A 311 27.93 -4.53 -18.85
C TYR A 311 26.75 -3.86 -19.55
N ALA A 312 26.51 -2.61 -19.19
CA ALA A 312 25.56 -1.72 -19.86
C ALA A 312 26.34 -0.57 -20.53
N THR A 313 25.93 -0.23 -21.75
CA THR A 313 26.52 0.89 -22.52
C THR A 313 25.85 2.19 -22.14
N ASN A 314 26.63 3.16 -21.67
CA ASN A 314 26.16 4.50 -21.37
C ASN A 314 25.81 5.23 -22.69
N PRO A 315 24.56 5.69 -22.88
CA PRO A 315 24.12 6.26 -24.15
C PRO A 315 24.77 7.59 -24.50
N VAL A 316 25.35 8.33 -23.54
CA VAL A 316 25.94 9.68 -23.82
C VAL A 316 27.39 9.63 -24.25
N ASN A 317 28.16 8.60 -23.88
CA ASN A 317 29.60 8.52 -24.17
C ASN A 317 30.09 7.13 -24.63
N GLY A 318 29.21 6.13 -24.70
CA GLY A 318 29.54 4.76 -25.13
C GLY A 318 30.36 3.96 -24.11
N ALA A 319 30.54 4.46 -22.88
CA ALA A 319 31.30 3.75 -21.86
C ALA A 319 30.58 2.45 -21.41
N GLN A 320 31.37 1.38 -21.22
CA GLN A 320 30.88 0.10 -20.71
C GLN A 320 30.86 0.14 -19.17
N LEU A 321 29.65 0.14 -18.59
CA LEU A 321 29.41 0.18 -17.17
C LEU A 321 29.17 -1.22 -16.60
N PRO A 322 29.96 -1.73 -15.66
CA PRO A 322 29.70 -3.04 -15.03
C PRO A 322 28.35 -2.98 -14.29
N ILE A 323 27.51 -4.00 -14.51
CA ILE A 323 26.22 -4.11 -13.85
C ILE A 323 26.40 -4.88 -12.55
N TRP A 324 26.04 -4.26 -11.43
CA TRP A 324 26.07 -4.83 -10.09
C TRP A 324 24.66 -5.09 -9.56
N VAL A 325 24.52 -6.09 -8.72
CA VAL A 325 23.37 -6.24 -7.82
C VAL A 325 23.78 -5.71 -6.46
N ALA A 326 23.02 -4.80 -5.89
CA ALA A 326 23.33 -4.25 -4.57
C ALA A 326 22.04 -3.96 -3.76
N ASP A 327 22.15 -4.08 -2.44
CA ASP A 327 21.05 -3.96 -1.50
C ASP A 327 20.55 -2.51 -1.27
N TYR A 328 21.37 -1.50 -1.56
CA TYR A 328 20.98 -0.09 -1.40
C TYR A 328 20.08 0.42 -2.54
N VAL A 329 19.90 -0.35 -3.63
CA VAL A 329 18.95 -0.07 -4.70
C VAL A 329 17.64 -0.81 -4.43
N LEU A 330 16.54 -0.07 -4.50
CA LEU A 330 15.22 -0.60 -4.20
C LEU A 330 14.42 -0.77 -5.48
N MET A 331 13.80 -1.93 -5.67
CA MET A 331 12.92 -2.20 -6.82
C MET A 331 11.76 -1.21 -6.90
N ASP A 332 11.47 -0.63 -5.81
CA ASP A 332 10.31 0.22 -5.54
C ASP A 332 10.50 1.69 -5.90
N TYR A 333 11.68 2.10 -6.31
CA TYR A 333 11.96 3.47 -6.75
C TYR A 333 12.42 3.48 -8.22
N GLY A 334 11.73 4.25 -9.05
CA GLY A 334 12.01 4.32 -10.47
C GLY A 334 11.78 2.97 -11.18
N THR A 335 12.82 2.46 -11.81
CA THR A 335 12.81 1.20 -12.58
C THR A 335 13.42 0.03 -11.80
N GLY A 336 13.85 0.23 -10.56
CA GLY A 336 14.64 -0.76 -9.80
C GLY A 336 16.10 -0.86 -10.29
N ALA A 337 16.53 0.08 -11.14
CA ALA A 337 17.88 0.22 -11.65
C ALA A 337 18.36 1.66 -11.53
N ILE A 338 19.64 1.86 -11.28
CA ILE A 338 20.27 3.18 -11.23
C ILE A 338 21.56 3.22 -12.06
N MET A 339 21.87 4.36 -12.61
CA MET A 339 23.21 4.73 -13.03
C MET A 339 23.93 5.28 -11.82
N ALA A 340 25.08 4.77 -11.48
CA ALA A 340 25.84 5.21 -10.33
C ALA A 340 26.86 6.28 -10.70
N VAL A 341 26.83 7.40 -9.95
CA VAL A 341 27.61 8.61 -10.21
C VAL A 341 28.43 9.00 -8.97
N PRO A 342 29.49 8.27 -8.63
CA PRO A 342 30.18 8.35 -7.34
C PRO A 342 30.83 9.71 -7.05
N ALA A 343 31.03 10.56 -8.04
CA ALA A 343 31.48 11.93 -7.82
C ALA A 343 30.37 12.87 -7.28
N HIS A 344 29.08 12.49 -7.47
CA HIS A 344 27.92 13.36 -7.24
C HIS A 344 26.84 12.74 -6.36
N ASP A 345 26.99 11.49 -5.91
CA ASP A 345 26.14 10.81 -4.94
C ASP A 345 27.00 10.10 -3.88
N GLU A 346 26.69 10.31 -2.61
CA GLU A 346 27.49 9.80 -1.49
C GLU A 346 27.38 8.27 -1.37
N ARG A 347 26.20 7.70 -1.62
CA ARG A 347 25.96 6.25 -1.56
C ARG A 347 26.73 5.52 -2.65
N ASP A 348 26.74 6.10 -3.86
CA ASP A 348 27.52 5.57 -4.98
C ASP A 348 29.01 5.70 -4.73
N ARG A 349 29.44 6.77 -4.05
CA ARG A 349 30.85 6.96 -3.66
C ARG A 349 31.31 5.89 -2.68
N GLU A 350 30.55 5.66 -1.62
CA GLU A 350 30.85 4.61 -0.63
C GLU A 350 30.96 3.23 -1.27
N PHE A 351 30.03 2.93 -2.20
CA PHE A 351 30.08 1.69 -2.98
C PHE A 351 31.32 1.62 -3.88
N ALA A 352 31.62 2.68 -4.61
CA ALA A 352 32.77 2.74 -5.49
C ALA A 352 34.10 2.58 -4.72
N GLU A 353 34.22 3.17 -3.53
CA GLU A 353 35.38 3.01 -2.63
C GLU A 353 35.51 1.55 -2.15
N THR A 354 34.39 0.93 -1.75
CA THR A 354 34.38 -0.47 -1.27
C THR A 354 34.82 -1.45 -2.35
N PHE A 355 34.39 -1.24 -3.60
CA PHE A 355 34.67 -2.15 -4.72
C PHE A 355 35.77 -1.63 -5.68
N ALA A 356 36.50 -0.58 -5.30
CA ALA A 356 37.57 0.04 -6.09
C ALA A 356 37.14 0.41 -7.52
N LEU A 357 35.93 0.99 -7.67
CA LEU A 357 35.38 1.43 -8.94
C LEU A 357 35.81 2.87 -9.27
N PRO A 358 35.86 3.26 -10.57
CA PRO A 358 36.24 4.59 -10.96
C PRO A 358 35.32 5.70 -10.43
N VAL A 359 35.86 6.87 -10.18
CA VAL A 359 35.15 8.11 -9.80
C VAL A 359 35.46 9.18 -10.84
N VAL A 360 34.47 9.69 -11.53
CA VAL A 360 34.59 10.70 -12.60
C VAL A 360 33.75 11.93 -12.26
N THR A 361 34.44 13.07 -12.06
CA THR A 361 33.77 14.36 -11.81
C THR A 361 33.33 14.99 -13.15
N VAL A 362 32.06 15.37 -13.22
CA VAL A 362 31.47 16.00 -14.42
C VAL A 362 30.72 17.30 -14.15
N ILE A 363 30.76 17.75 -12.90
CA ILE A 363 30.30 19.08 -12.49
C ILE A 363 31.39 19.68 -11.60
N ASP A 364 31.85 20.87 -11.95
CA ASP A 364 32.85 21.58 -11.22
C ASP A 364 32.32 22.31 -9.96
N ASP A 365 33.21 22.96 -9.19
CA ASP A 365 32.82 23.65 -7.96
C ASP A 365 31.92 24.89 -8.22
N ASP A 366 31.91 25.43 -9.43
CA ASP A 366 31.06 26.54 -9.88
C ASP A 366 29.69 26.06 -10.41
N GLY A 367 29.45 24.76 -10.47
CA GLY A 367 28.18 24.13 -10.92
C GLY A 367 28.07 24.02 -12.43
N HIS A 368 29.15 24.04 -13.17
CA HIS A 368 29.17 23.87 -14.63
C HIS A 368 29.64 22.47 -15.02
N LEU A 369 29.12 21.97 -16.14
CA LEU A 369 29.55 20.68 -16.67
C LEU A 369 31.00 20.75 -17.18
N VAL A 370 31.73 19.65 -16.88
CA VAL A 370 33.08 19.37 -17.36
C VAL A 370 33.16 17.91 -17.83
N ALA A 371 34.03 17.58 -18.75
CA ALA A 371 34.21 16.25 -19.30
C ALA A 371 32.90 15.61 -19.83
N SER A 372 31.95 16.44 -20.27
CA SER A 372 30.61 16.10 -20.73
C SER A 372 30.40 16.38 -22.24
N GLY A 373 31.50 16.43 -22.99
CA GLY A 373 31.50 16.59 -24.44
C GLY A 373 30.87 17.89 -24.92
N GLY A 374 29.82 17.82 -25.75
CA GLY A 374 29.13 18.99 -26.29
C GLY A 374 28.37 19.83 -25.25
N PHE A 375 28.28 19.37 -24.02
CA PHE A 375 27.58 20.04 -22.92
C PHE A 375 28.52 20.72 -21.91
N ASP A 376 29.83 20.64 -22.14
CA ASP A 376 30.83 21.31 -21.29
C ASP A 376 30.53 22.82 -21.15
N THR A 377 30.77 23.36 -19.98
CA THR A 377 30.55 24.76 -19.59
C THR A 377 29.05 25.16 -19.41
N LEU A 378 28.10 24.30 -19.68
CA LEU A 378 26.71 24.60 -19.35
C LEU A 378 26.51 24.55 -17.82
N PRO A 379 25.68 25.47 -17.26
CA PRO A 379 25.20 25.31 -15.89
C PRO A 379 24.42 24.00 -15.75
N ALA A 380 24.57 23.28 -14.64
CA ALA A 380 23.95 21.97 -14.43
C ALA A 380 22.43 21.96 -14.67
N ASP A 381 21.70 23.02 -14.27
CA ASP A 381 20.25 23.08 -14.47
C ASP A 381 19.84 23.28 -15.95
N GLU A 382 20.67 23.96 -16.75
CA GLU A 382 20.45 24.05 -18.20
C GLU A 382 20.82 22.75 -18.90
N ALA A 383 21.92 22.12 -18.47
CA ALA A 383 22.42 20.86 -18.98
C ALA A 383 21.41 19.72 -18.81
N LYS A 384 20.65 19.67 -17.69
CA LYS A 384 19.58 18.67 -17.49
C LYS A 384 18.61 18.61 -18.66
N ARG A 385 18.12 19.78 -19.10
CA ARG A 385 17.17 19.86 -20.22
C ARG A 385 17.86 19.53 -21.53
N ALA A 386 19.00 20.12 -21.81
CA ALA A 386 19.74 19.93 -23.05
C ALA A 386 20.12 18.45 -23.28
N ILE A 387 20.56 17.74 -22.23
CA ILE A 387 20.91 16.33 -22.30
C ILE A 387 19.66 15.47 -22.53
N VAL A 388 18.54 15.77 -21.86
CA VAL A 388 17.28 15.03 -22.05
C VAL A 388 16.73 15.22 -23.46
N ASP A 389 16.76 16.44 -23.99
CA ASP A 389 16.33 16.74 -25.35
C ASP A 389 17.21 15.98 -26.36
N TRP A 390 18.53 16.00 -26.16
CA TRP A 390 19.46 15.24 -27.01
C TRP A 390 19.21 13.72 -26.94
N LEU A 391 19.01 13.17 -25.73
CA LEU A 391 18.68 11.74 -25.58
C LEU A 391 17.38 11.37 -26.29
N HIS A 392 16.39 12.27 -26.26
CA HIS A 392 15.11 12.06 -26.95
C HIS A 392 15.30 12.03 -28.45
N GLU A 393 16.09 12.93 -29.04
CA GLU A 393 16.43 12.93 -30.46
C GLU A 393 17.17 11.66 -30.90
N GLN A 394 17.99 11.10 -29.99
CA GLN A 394 18.68 9.82 -30.26
C GLN A 394 17.82 8.58 -30.01
N GLY A 395 16.58 8.73 -29.51
CA GLY A 395 15.71 7.60 -29.13
C GLY A 395 16.23 6.81 -27.94
N ARG A 396 17.06 7.45 -27.07
CA ARG A 396 17.72 6.80 -25.92
C ARG A 396 17.23 7.32 -24.57
N GLY A 397 16.25 8.20 -24.54
CA GLY A 397 15.61 8.68 -23.32
C GLY A 397 14.47 9.64 -23.59
N ALA A 398 13.74 9.99 -22.54
CA ALA A 398 12.64 10.95 -22.58
C ALA A 398 12.43 11.62 -21.22
N PRO A 399 11.82 12.82 -21.16
CA PRO A 399 11.34 13.38 -19.91
C PRO A 399 10.38 12.40 -19.22
N ALA A 400 10.53 12.21 -17.94
CA ALA A 400 9.71 11.29 -17.16
C ALA A 400 9.37 11.85 -15.78
N VAL A 401 8.25 11.38 -15.23
CA VAL A 401 7.83 11.63 -13.87
C VAL A 401 7.75 10.31 -13.14
N SER A 402 8.36 10.25 -11.98
CA SER A 402 8.28 9.09 -11.07
C SER A 402 7.59 9.48 -9.79
N TYR A 403 6.87 8.52 -9.21
CA TYR A 403 6.21 8.67 -7.91
C TYR A 403 6.74 7.63 -6.93
N ARG A 404 6.87 8.00 -5.66
CA ARG A 404 7.09 7.03 -4.59
C ARG A 404 5.82 6.25 -4.30
N LEU A 405 4.65 6.88 -4.46
CA LEU A 405 3.35 6.23 -4.38
C LEU A 405 3.28 5.06 -5.37
N ARG A 406 2.73 3.95 -4.92
CA ARG A 406 2.53 2.74 -5.73
C ARG A 406 1.09 2.32 -5.77
N ASP A 407 0.79 1.48 -6.74
CA ASP A 407 -0.47 0.79 -6.79
C ASP A 407 -0.59 -0.16 -5.60
N TRP A 408 -1.75 -0.15 -4.97
CA TRP A 408 -1.98 -0.91 -3.76
C TRP A 408 -2.30 -2.37 -4.08
N SER A 409 -1.39 -3.29 -3.69
CA SER A 409 -1.68 -4.73 -3.67
C SER A 409 -2.59 -5.04 -2.48
N PHE A 410 -3.87 -5.29 -2.74
CA PHE A 410 -4.86 -5.49 -1.68
C PHE A 410 -5.30 -6.94 -1.50
N SER A 411 -5.08 -7.83 -2.46
CA SER A 411 -5.45 -9.24 -2.31
C SER A 411 -4.60 -9.93 -1.24
N ARG A 412 -5.25 -10.77 -0.43
CA ARG A 412 -4.62 -11.57 0.61
C ARG A 412 -5.12 -13.00 0.49
N GLN A 413 -4.23 -13.97 0.57
CA GLN A 413 -4.55 -15.39 0.53
C GLN A 413 -4.95 -15.86 1.93
N ARG A 414 -5.97 -15.19 2.50
CA ARG A 414 -6.48 -15.41 3.86
C ARG A 414 -7.99 -15.70 3.78
N TYR A 415 -8.50 -16.33 4.84
CA TYR A 415 -9.92 -16.70 4.91
C TYR A 415 -10.82 -15.53 5.28
N TRP A 416 -10.50 -14.85 6.40
CA TRP A 416 -11.41 -13.86 6.98
C TRP A 416 -11.31 -12.51 6.27
N GLY A 417 -12.04 -12.38 5.18
CA GLY A 417 -12.04 -11.19 4.33
C GLY A 417 -13.18 -11.20 3.31
N CYS A 418 -13.41 -10.05 2.70
CA CYS A 418 -14.40 -9.91 1.63
C CYS A 418 -13.94 -10.69 0.39
N PRO A 419 -14.72 -11.66 -0.13
CA PRO A 419 -14.39 -12.33 -1.37
C PRO A 419 -14.34 -11.35 -2.56
N ILE A 420 -13.37 -11.54 -3.45
CA ILE A 420 -13.29 -10.80 -4.72
C ILE A 420 -14.31 -11.43 -5.67
N PRO A 421 -15.30 -10.66 -6.23
CA PRO A 421 -16.39 -11.19 -7.02
C PRO A 421 -15.99 -11.46 -8.47
N ILE A 422 -15.01 -12.37 -8.65
CA ILE A 422 -14.44 -12.74 -9.96
C ILE A 422 -14.43 -14.26 -10.10
N VAL A 423 -14.85 -14.74 -11.26
CA VAL A 423 -14.74 -16.13 -11.70
C VAL A 423 -13.63 -16.24 -12.74
N TYR A 424 -12.78 -17.25 -12.62
CA TYR A 424 -11.75 -17.57 -13.61
C TYR A 424 -12.26 -18.74 -14.48
N CYS A 425 -12.57 -18.46 -15.73
CA CYS A 425 -13.05 -19.42 -16.68
C CYS A 425 -11.97 -19.74 -17.71
N ASP A 426 -11.77 -21.01 -18.03
CA ASP A 426 -10.74 -21.43 -19.00
C ASP A 426 -11.03 -20.88 -20.42
N ASP A 427 -12.30 -20.75 -20.79
CA ASP A 427 -12.71 -20.23 -22.10
C ASP A 427 -12.85 -18.70 -22.15
N CYS A 428 -13.36 -18.08 -21.08
CA CYS A 428 -13.71 -16.66 -21.03
C CYS A 428 -12.67 -15.79 -20.33
N GLY A 429 -11.69 -16.39 -19.64
CA GLY A 429 -10.71 -15.68 -18.82
C GLY A 429 -11.28 -15.16 -17.49
N ILE A 430 -11.03 -13.89 -17.19
CA ILE A 430 -11.53 -13.21 -15.99
C ILE A 430 -12.98 -12.77 -16.26
N VAL A 431 -13.91 -13.24 -15.45
CA VAL A 431 -15.35 -12.94 -15.57
C VAL A 431 -15.88 -12.36 -14.27
N GLU A 432 -16.57 -11.25 -14.37
CA GLU A 432 -17.22 -10.59 -13.24
C GLU A 432 -18.48 -11.36 -12.82
N VAL A 433 -18.71 -11.41 -11.51
CA VAL A 433 -20.02 -11.89 -10.98
C VAL A 433 -21.05 -10.78 -11.24
N PRO A 434 -22.24 -11.11 -11.80
CA PRO A 434 -23.29 -10.12 -12.03
C PRO A 434 -23.73 -9.38 -10.75
N ASP A 435 -24.11 -8.11 -10.88
CA ASP A 435 -24.52 -7.27 -9.73
C ASP A 435 -25.71 -7.87 -8.96
N GLU A 436 -26.63 -8.55 -9.65
CA GLU A 436 -27.78 -9.23 -9.07
C GLU A 436 -27.42 -10.44 -8.21
N ASP A 437 -26.27 -11.07 -8.47
CA ASP A 437 -25.79 -12.24 -7.74
C ASP A 437 -24.89 -11.86 -6.54
N LEU A 438 -24.65 -10.55 -6.32
CA LEU A 438 -23.94 -10.08 -5.15
C LEU A 438 -24.83 -10.11 -3.89
N PRO A 439 -24.29 -10.46 -2.73
CA PRO A 439 -22.86 -10.71 -2.46
C PRO A 439 -22.45 -12.16 -2.75
N VAL A 440 -21.22 -12.34 -3.27
CA VAL A 440 -20.54 -13.63 -3.17
C VAL A 440 -20.23 -13.88 -1.69
N LEU A 441 -20.91 -14.86 -1.11
CA LEU A 441 -20.81 -15.14 0.32
C LEU A 441 -19.48 -15.80 0.67
N LEU A 442 -18.90 -15.38 1.79
CA LEU A 442 -17.77 -16.09 2.42
C LEU A 442 -18.31 -17.39 3.02
N PRO A 443 -17.85 -18.58 2.57
CA PRO A 443 -18.31 -19.85 3.11
C PRO A 443 -17.77 -20.08 4.52
N ASP A 444 -18.52 -20.77 5.35
CA ASP A 444 -18.01 -21.22 6.65
C ASP A 444 -17.11 -22.45 6.45
N ILE A 445 -15.87 -22.37 6.92
CA ILE A 445 -14.89 -23.45 6.87
C ILE A 445 -14.25 -23.63 8.24
N ASP A 446 -14.08 -24.88 8.67
CA ASP A 446 -13.46 -25.20 9.97
C ASP A 446 -11.94 -25.02 9.94
N ASP A 447 -11.31 -25.39 8.83
CA ASP A 447 -9.85 -25.31 8.67
C ASP A 447 -9.46 -24.08 7.84
N TYR A 448 -9.38 -22.95 8.50
CA TYR A 448 -9.03 -21.66 7.88
C TYR A 448 -7.55 -21.26 8.09
N GLN A 449 -6.76 -22.10 8.74
CA GLN A 449 -5.34 -21.81 8.93
C GLN A 449 -4.57 -21.90 7.62
N PRO A 450 -3.64 -20.99 7.33
CA PRO A 450 -2.83 -21.04 6.11
C PRO A 450 -1.90 -22.26 6.13
N LYS A 451 -1.96 -23.08 5.07
CA LYS A 451 -1.16 -24.33 4.89
C LYS A 451 -0.57 -24.42 3.49
N GLY A 452 0.00 -23.33 2.98
CA GLY A 452 0.63 -23.29 1.64
C GLY A 452 -0.31 -22.97 0.48
N LYS A 453 -1.61 -23.10 0.70
CA LYS A 453 -2.67 -22.63 -0.21
C LYS A 453 -3.59 -21.68 0.54
N ALA A 454 -4.25 -20.80 -0.18
CA ALA A 454 -5.33 -20.01 0.39
C ALA A 454 -6.37 -20.96 1.01
N PRO A 455 -6.84 -20.76 2.25
CA PRO A 455 -7.77 -21.67 2.90
C PRO A 455 -9.03 -21.93 2.07
N LEU A 456 -9.57 -20.92 1.40
CA LEU A 456 -10.73 -21.05 0.50
C LEU A 456 -10.49 -22.00 -0.68
N ALA A 457 -9.25 -22.19 -1.11
CA ALA A 457 -8.92 -23.11 -2.21
C ALA A 457 -9.16 -24.58 -1.87
N SER A 458 -9.41 -24.92 -0.60
CA SER A 458 -9.79 -26.28 -0.16
C SER A 458 -11.30 -26.53 -0.17
N ASN A 459 -12.12 -25.50 -0.36
CA ASN A 459 -13.58 -25.65 -0.43
C ASN A 459 -14.02 -25.80 -1.90
N GLU A 460 -14.08 -27.06 -2.37
CA GLU A 460 -14.36 -27.38 -3.77
C GLU A 460 -15.76 -26.91 -4.22
N GLU A 461 -16.76 -26.90 -3.34
CA GLU A 461 -18.11 -26.43 -3.66
C GLU A 461 -18.14 -24.90 -3.89
N TRP A 462 -17.27 -24.17 -3.20
CA TRP A 462 -17.23 -22.72 -3.32
C TRP A 462 -16.36 -22.25 -4.48
N ILE A 463 -15.27 -22.96 -4.82
CA ILE A 463 -14.37 -22.56 -5.91
C ILE A 463 -14.85 -23.03 -7.29
N ASN A 464 -15.61 -24.13 -7.36
CA ASN A 464 -16.12 -24.66 -8.61
C ASN A 464 -17.57 -24.16 -8.84
N VAL A 465 -17.69 -23.14 -9.66
CA VAL A 465 -18.96 -22.49 -9.99
C VAL A 465 -19.14 -22.43 -11.50
N ASP A 466 -20.39 -22.38 -11.94
CA ASP A 466 -20.70 -22.15 -13.35
C ASP A 466 -20.24 -20.76 -13.78
N CYS A 467 -19.70 -20.65 -14.98
CA CYS A 467 -19.26 -19.37 -15.52
C CYS A 467 -20.49 -18.49 -15.85
N PRO A 468 -20.60 -17.26 -15.31
CA PRO A 468 -21.72 -16.37 -15.61
C PRO A 468 -21.88 -16.03 -17.09
N LYS A 469 -20.82 -16.23 -17.89
CA LYS A 469 -20.79 -15.89 -19.32
C LYS A 469 -21.05 -17.06 -20.25
N CYS A 470 -20.58 -18.26 -19.93
CA CYS A 470 -20.69 -19.41 -20.82
C CYS A 470 -21.32 -20.68 -20.19
N GLY A 471 -21.66 -20.66 -18.94
CA GLY A 471 -22.26 -21.76 -18.19
C GLY A 471 -21.24 -22.69 -17.55
#